data_879d7caa45a25911c663a6e58ee22012
#
_entry.id   879d7caa45a25911c663a6e58ee22012
#
_cell.length_a   1.000
_cell.length_b   1.000
_cell.length_c   1.000
_cell.angle_alpha   90.00
_cell.angle_beta   90.00
_cell.angle_gamma   90.00
#
_symmetry.space_group_name_H-M   'P 1'
#
loop_
_entity.id
_entity.type
_entity.pdbx_description
1 polymer ?
#
loop_
_entity_poly.entity_id
_entity_poly.type
_entity_poly.pdbx_seq_one_letter_code
_entity_poly.pdbx_strand_id
1 'polypeptide(L)'
;MSFETDVLSGFVLARASAGLVDSTIRNDTNHLELIRDWFTRPLWEMQETDADTYFGKVLRDAKPSTRAGRAAALTVFFQFLELRHKVELHNLTGRVLECPLDEMNRPRASVEPQLRIPPTEEEIEQLFAGWRQELVTSRKFAPVARNYAVARLAADVGLRINEARMLDLDDVRWELGRFGKLNVRHGKGSRRRGPKARLVPLINGADRSLRWFIEDVLGHFDADPTRHGAPLFPSERKAIDGSSARATADVFRRSLAEAATAHLPTWDGKLTPHVLRHFCASRLYLAGMNLFAIQELLGHAWTGTTARYIHVHASHVEDAWVAGQERASTRWEGLT
;
A
#
# COMPACT_ATOMS: atom_id res chain seq x y z
N MET A 1 5.89 -25.15 26.68
CA MET A 1 5.07 -24.09 26.04
C MET A 1 3.61 -24.38 26.38
N SER A 2 2.74 -23.39 26.49
CA SER A 2 1.31 -23.65 26.74
C SER A 2 0.65 -24.15 25.46
N PHE A 3 -0.36 -24.98 25.55
CA PHE A 3 -1.13 -25.49 24.41
C PHE A 3 -1.63 -24.36 23.50
N GLU A 4 -2.02 -23.23 24.06
CA GLU A 4 -2.43 -22.05 23.31
C GLU A 4 -1.29 -21.48 22.45
N THR A 5 -0.07 -21.43 22.96
CA THR A 5 1.11 -21.00 22.19
C THR A 5 1.38 -21.94 21.02
N ASP A 6 1.22 -23.23 21.21
CA ASP A 6 1.43 -24.24 20.15
C ASP A 6 0.37 -24.12 19.06
N VAL A 7 -0.90 -23.87 19.43
CA VAL A 7 -2.00 -23.64 18.50
C VAL A 7 -1.76 -22.37 17.66
N LEU A 8 -1.38 -21.26 18.30
CA LEU A 8 -1.08 -20.00 17.59
C LEU A 8 0.12 -20.14 16.66
N SER A 9 1.17 -20.83 17.11
CA SER A 9 2.35 -21.12 16.27
C SER A 9 1.97 -21.99 15.07
N GLY A 10 1.13 -23.00 15.28
CA GLY A 10 0.57 -23.83 14.23
C GLY A 10 -0.26 -23.06 13.22
N PHE A 11 -1.05 -22.08 13.69
CA PHE A 11 -1.80 -21.17 12.82
C PHE A 11 -0.87 -20.36 11.93
N VAL A 12 0.16 -19.72 12.49
CA VAL A 12 1.16 -18.95 11.73
C VAL A 12 1.82 -19.83 10.67
N LEU A 13 2.25 -21.04 11.04
CA LEU A 13 2.88 -21.98 10.12
C LEU A 13 1.93 -22.41 9.00
N ALA A 14 0.67 -22.69 9.31
CA ALA A 14 -0.34 -23.06 8.31
C ALA A 14 -0.58 -21.92 7.30
N ARG A 15 -0.62 -20.68 7.78
CA ARG A 15 -0.77 -19.49 6.91
C ARG A 15 0.46 -19.28 6.02
N ALA A 16 1.68 -19.49 6.54
CA ALA A 16 2.93 -19.43 5.79
C ALA A 16 2.97 -20.55 4.72
N SER A 17 2.63 -21.77 5.07
CA SER A 17 2.56 -22.92 4.14
C SER A 17 1.51 -22.71 3.04
N ALA A 18 0.47 -21.94 3.28
CA ALA A 18 -0.52 -21.53 2.28
C ALA A 18 0.00 -20.40 1.35
N GLY A 19 1.26 -19.98 1.50
CA GLY A 19 1.90 -18.97 0.65
C GLY A 19 1.46 -17.52 0.93
N LEU A 20 0.95 -17.24 2.14
CA LEU A 20 0.64 -15.86 2.50
C LEU A 20 1.92 -15.10 2.85
N VAL A 21 1.93 -13.81 2.52
CA VAL A 21 3.06 -12.94 2.87
C VAL A 21 3.06 -12.59 4.36
N ASP A 22 4.24 -12.43 4.95
CA ASP A 22 4.44 -12.17 6.39
C ASP A 22 3.60 -11.01 6.92
N SER A 23 3.41 -9.96 6.13
CA SER A 23 2.58 -8.81 6.53
C SER A 23 1.11 -9.15 6.70
N THR A 24 0.58 -10.10 5.92
CA THR A 24 -0.80 -10.59 6.08
C THR A 24 -0.90 -11.46 7.32
N ILE A 25 0.05 -12.37 7.52
CA ILE A 25 0.09 -13.24 8.70
C ILE A 25 0.18 -12.40 9.97
N ARG A 26 1.10 -11.43 10.00
CA ARG A 26 1.25 -10.50 11.13
C ARG A 26 -0.01 -9.68 11.40
N ASN A 27 -0.71 -9.24 10.35
CA ASN A 27 -1.98 -8.53 10.54
C ASN A 27 -3.08 -9.43 11.11
N ASP A 28 -3.16 -10.67 10.64
CA ASP A 28 -4.12 -11.63 11.17
C ASP A 28 -3.81 -11.94 12.65
N THR A 29 -2.54 -12.18 13.00
CA THR A 29 -2.13 -12.43 14.41
C THR A 29 -2.37 -11.23 15.30
N ASN A 30 -2.03 -10.01 14.87
CA ASN A 30 -2.31 -8.80 15.64
C ASN A 30 -3.81 -8.61 15.90
N HIS A 31 -4.66 -8.96 14.95
CA HIS A 31 -6.11 -8.92 15.16
C HIS A 31 -6.57 -9.95 16.19
N LEU A 32 -6.01 -11.16 16.17
CA LEU A 32 -6.31 -12.19 17.15
C LEU A 32 -5.80 -11.81 18.55
N GLU A 33 -4.60 -11.27 18.67
CA GLU A 33 -4.03 -10.75 19.93
C GLU A 33 -4.93 -9.69 20.55
N LEU A 34 -5.40 -8.71 19.77
CA LEU A 34 -6.30 -7.66 20.27
C LEU A 34 -7.66 -8.20 20.74
N ILE A 35 -8.17 -9.27 20.14
CA ILE A 35 -9.39 -9.94 20.62
C ILE A 35 -9.08 -10.70 21.90
N ARG A 36 -7.98 -11.43 21.94
CA ARG A 36 -7.53 -12.23 23.08
C ARG A 36 -7.28 -11.37 24.33
N ASP A 37 -6.62 -10.22 24.14
CA ASP A 37 -6.35 -9.27 25.24
C ASP A 37 -7.63 -8.77 25.91
N TRP A 38 -8.68 -8.55 25.12
CA TRP A 38 -9.99 -8.20 25.66
C TRP A 38 -10.70 -9.40 26.28
N PHE A 39 -10.67 -10.58 25.60
CA PHE A 39 -11.41 -11.77 26.03
C PHE A 39 -10.77 -12.44 27.24
N THR A 40 -9.46 -12.32 27.43
CA THR A 40 -8.64 -12.82 28.56
C THR A 40 -8.64 -14.34 28.76
N ARG A 41 -9.30 -15.08 27.89
CA ARG A 41 -9.35 -16.53 27.83
C ARG A 41 -8.90 -17.03 26.47
N PRO A 42 -8.59 -18.33 26.30
CA PRO A 42 -8.30 -18.88 24.98
C PRO A 42 -9.44 -18.62 24.00
N LEU A 43 -9.10 -18.19 22.77
CA LEU A 43 -10.10 -17.77 21.78
C LEU A 43 -11.09 -18.88 21.39
N TRP A 44 -10.72 -20.15 21.51
CA TRP A 44 -11.64 -21.27 21.25
C TRP A 44 -12.77 -21.43 22.27
N GLU A 45 -12.72 -20.71 23.39
CA GLU A 45 -13.81 -20.65 24.37
C GLU A 45 -14.84 -19.56 24.08
N MET A 46 -14.55 -18.70 23.08
CA MET A 46 -15.41 -17.58 22.70
C MET A 46 -16.73 -18.09 22.13
N GLN A 47 -17.84 -17.57 22.64
CA GLN A 47 -19.19 -17.88 22.22
C GLN A 47 -19.81 -16.70 21.44
N GLU A 48 -20.96 -16.94 20.82
CA GLU A 48 -21.70 -15.92 20.05
C GLU A 48 -21.97 -14.65 20.88
N THR A 49 -22.37 -14.80 22.13
CA THR A 49 -22.64 -13.69 23.05
C THR A 49 -21.38 -12.84 23.36
N ASP A 50 -20.20 -13.47 23.40
CA ASP A 50 -18.93 -12.77 23.56
C ASP A 50 -18.61 -11.99 22.29
N ALA A 51 -18.82 -12.60 21.12
CA ALA A 51 -18.66 -11.93 19.82
C ALA A 51 -19.61 -10.75 19.68
N ASP A 52 -20.89 -10.90 20.04
CA ASP A 52 -21.88 -9.82 20.06
C ASP A 52 -21.43 -8.66 20.94
N THR A 53 -20.90 -8.97 22.12
CA THR A 53 -20.39 -7.95 23.05
C THR A 53 -19.16 -7.26 22.46
N TYR A 54 -18.21 -8.01 21.91
CA TYR A 54 -16.99 -7.47 21.35
C TYR A 54 -17.27 -6.58 20.12
N PHE A 55 -17.99 -7.09 19.13
CA PHE A 55 -18.26 -6.36 17.91
C PHE A 55 -19.35 -5.30 18.06
N GLY A 56 -20.34 -5.54 18.95
CA GLY A 56 -21.47 -4.65 19.15
C GLY A 56 -21.23 -3.53 20.15
N LYS A 57 -20.41 -3.76 21.20
CA LYS A 57 -20.12 -2.78 22.25
C LYS A 57 -18.69 -2.27 22.19
N VAL A 58 -17.69 -3.15 22.28
CA VAL A 58 -16.27 -2.75 22.36
C VAL A 58 -15.80 -2.08 21.06
N LEU A 59 -16.22 -2.61 19.92
CA LEU A 59 -15.86 -2.07 18.60
C LEU A 59 -16.95 -1.18 17.98
N ARG A 60 -17.89 -0.70 18.76
CA ARG A 60 -19.02 0.10 18.24
C ARG A 60 -18.55 1.30 17.44
N ASP A 61 -17.59 2.03 17.98
CA ASP A 61 -17.05 3.26 17.37
C ASP A 61 -15.86 3.02 16.44
N ALA A 62 -15.45 1.75 16.28
CA ALA A 62 -14.36 1.40 15.37
C ALA A 62 -14.82 1.47 13.92
N LYS A 63 -13.89 1.84 13.02
CA LYS A 63 -14.16 1.91 11.58
C LYS A 63 -14.70 0.58 11.05
N PRO A 64 -15.70 0.56 10.15
CA PRO A 64 -16.25 -0.67 9.57
C PRO A 64 -15.18 -1.61 9.00
N SER A 65 -14.13 -1.06 8.37
CA SER A 65 -13.00 -1.85 7.85
C SER A 65 -12.19 -2.55 8.95
N THR A 66 -12.04 -1.92 10.11
CA THR A 66 -11.35 -2.51 11.27
C THR A 66 -12.18 -3.65 11.84
N ARG A 67 -13.48 -3.45 12.00
CA ARG A 67 -14.41 -4.49 12.48
C ARG A 67 -14.42 -5.69 11.54
N ALA A 68 -14.55 -5.44 10.23
CA ALA A 68 -14.53 -6.49 9.21
C ALA A 68 -13.18 -7.24 9.16
N GLY A 69 -12.06 -6.53 9.32
CA GLY A 69 -10.71 -7.14 9.37
C GLY A 69 -10.55 -8.09 10.57
N ARG A 70 -10.99 -7.67 11.75
CA ARG A 70 -10.96 -8.52 12.94
C ARG A 70 -11.87 -9.74 12.82
N ALA A 71 -13.09 -9.54 12.30
CA ALA A 71 -14.01 -10.64 12.05
C ALA A 71 -13.43 -11.66 11.06
N ALA A 72 -12.78 -11.19 9.98
CA ALA A 72 -12.14 -12.06 9.01
C ALA A 72 -10.99 -12.89 9.63
N ALA A 73 -10.13 -12.26 10.45
CA ALA A 73 -9.05 -12.96 11.15
C ALA A 73 -9.59 -14.02 12.11
N LEU A 74 -10.61 -13.69 12.90
CA LEU A 74 -11.27 -14.63 13.81
C LEU A 74 -11.90 -15.80 13.06
N THR A 75 -12.64 -15.56 11.99
CA THR A 75 -13.24 -16.62 11.17
C THR A 75 -12.18 -17.58 10.62
N VAL A 76 -11.06 -17.06 10.10
CA VAL A 76 -9.98 -17.90 9.55
C VAL A 76 -9.28 -18.69 10.64
N PHE A 77 -9.14 -18.13 11.84
CA PHE A 77 -8.58 -18.83 12.98
C PHE A 77 -9.49 -19.99 13.42
N PHE A 78 -10.80 -19.78 13.52
CA PHE A 78 -11.74 -20.86 13.85
C PHE A 78 -11.78 -21.95 12.77
N GLN A 79 -11.69 -21.58 11.48
CA GLN A 79 -11.53 -22.58 10.41
C GLN A 79 -10.26 -23.43 10.58
N PHE A 80 -9.14 -22.81 10.98
CA PHE A 80 -7.92 -23.53 11.29
C PHE A 80 -8.11 -24.49 12.48
N LEU A 81 -8.73 -24.02 13.55
CA LEU A 81 -9.00 -24.85 14.74
C LEU A 81 -9.89 -26.05 14.39
N GLU A 82 -10.94 -25.82 13.61
CA GLU A 82 -11.84 -26.88 13.17
C GLU A 82 -11.12 -27.94 12.33
N LEU A 83 -10.24 -27.53 11.43
CA LEU A 83 -9.51 -28.44 10.54
C LEU A 83 -8.37 -29.19 11.23
N ARG A 84 -7.74 -28.63 12.25
CA ARG A 84 -6.49 -29.16 12.82
C ARG A 84 -6.60 -29.59 14.26
N HIS A 85 -7.50 -29.00 15.06
CA HIS A 85 -7.56 -29.16 16.51
C HIS A 85 -8.96 -29.52 17.05
N LYS A 86 -9.95 -29.80 16.18
CA LYS A 86 -11.34 -30.06 16.59
C LYS A 86 -11.48 -31.16 17.66
N VAL A 87 -10.83 -32.29 17.44
CA VAL A 87 -10.92 -33.45 18.38
C VAL A 87 -10.20 -33.15 19.68
N GLU A 88 -9.02 -32.55 19.61
CA GLU A 88 -8.21 -32.23 20.77
C GLU A 88 -8.90 -31.19 21.66
N LEU A 89 -9.46 -30.15 21.06
CA LEU A 89 -10.23 -29.12 21.77
C LEU A 89 -11.52 -29.66 22.35
N HIS A 90 -12.21 -30.59 21.66
CA HIS A 90 -13.37 -31.27 22.21
C HIS A 90 -13.02 -32.09 23.46
N ASN A 91 -11.93 -32.85 23.41
CA ASN A 91 -11.45 -33.62 24.54
C ASN A 91 -11.04 -32.73 25.72
N LEU A 92 -10.47 -31.55 25.44
CA LEU A 92 -10.02 -30.62 26.47
C LEU A 92 -11.18 -29.86 27.13
N THR A 93 -12.18 -29.46 26.34
CA THR A 93 -13.23 -28.51 26.78
C THR A 93 -14.59 -29.17 26.99
N GLY A 94 -14.80 -30.40 26.48
CA GLY A 94 -16.09 -31.08 26.41
C GLY A 94 -17.12 -30.42 25.49
N ARG A 95 -16.73 -29.41 24.69
CA ARG A 95 -17.61 -28.62 23.83
C ARG A 95 -17.34 -28.86 22.35
N VAL A 96 -18.38 -28.68 21.55
CA VAL A 96 -18.19 -28.60 20.07
C VAL A 96 -17.58 -27.25 19.72
N LEU A 97 -16.53 -27.29 18.93
CA LEU A 97 -15.91 -26.07 18.44
C LEU A 97 -16.74 -25.47 17.32
N GLU A 98 -17.23 -24.27 17.53
CA GLU A 98 -18.01 -23.51 16.55
C GLU A 98 -17.45 -22.07 16.44
N CYS A 99 -17.51 -21.50 15.24
CA CYS A 99 -17.10 -20.10 15.04
C CYS A 99 -18.14 -19.18 15.70
N PRO A 100 -17.76 -18.27 16.61
CA PRO A 100 -18.69 -17.37 17.30
C PRO A 100 -19.30 -16.28 16.39
N LEU A 101 -18.91 -16.25 15.10
CA LEU A 101 -19.41 -15.32 14.11
C LEU A 101 -20.30 -16.05 13.11
N ASP A 102 -21.57 -15.69 13.11
CA ASP A 102 -22.60 -16.14 12.19
C ASP A 102 -23.05 -15.03 11.21
N GLU A 103 -24.17 -15.23 10.53
CA GLU A 103 -24.72 -14.25 9.58
C GLU A 103 -25.33 -13.02 10.27
N MET A 104 -25.74 -13.12 11.55
CA MET A 104 -26.41 -12.08 12.30
C MET A 104 -25.40 -11.09 12.92
N ASN A 105 -24.29 -11.59 13.45
CA ASN A 105 -23.31 -10.80 14.20
C ASN A 105 -22.05 -10.44 13.43
N ARG A 106 -21.86 -10.98 12.21
CA ARG A 106 -20.70 -10.70 11.37
C ARG A 106 -20.69 -9.26 10.88
N PRO A 107 -19.67 -8.45 11.24
CA PRO A 107 -19.56 -7.08 10.77
C PRO A 107 -19.52 -7.00 9.25
N ARG A 108 -20.42 -6.21 8.66
CA ARG A 108 -20.44 -5.96 7.23
C ARG A 108 -19.38 -4.91 6.89
N ALA A 109 -18.61 -5.13 5.83
CA ALA A 109 -17.75 -4.09 5.27
C ALA A 109 -18.64 -2.96 4.73
N SER A 110 -18.26 -1.70 5.01
CA SER A 110 -18.93 -0.57 4.37
C SER A 110 -18.83 -0.69 2.86
N VAL A 111 -19.96 -0.67 2.18
CA VAL A 111 -20.04 -0.74 0.71
C VAL A 111 -19.75 0.63 0.08
N GLU A 112 -19.93 1.72 0.82
CA GLU A 112 -19.68 3.06 0.31
C GLU A 112 -18.19 3.40 0.36
N PRO A 113 -17.52 3.49 -0.81
CA PRO A 113 -16.18 4.02 -0.85
C PRO A 113 -16.22 5.50 -0.48
N GLN A 114 -15.61 5.87 0.63
CA GLN A 114 -15.37 7.28 0.92
C GLN A 114 -14.52 7.85 -0.23
N LEU A 115 -15.13 8.67 -1.08
CA LEU A 115 -14.44 9.44 -2.12
C LEU A 115 -13.44 10.36 -1.41
N ARG A 116 -12.15 10.06 -1.55
CA ARG A 116 -11.08 10.91 -1.05
C ARG A 116 -10.63 11.79 -2.19
N ILE A 117 -10.96 13.07 -2.13
CA ILE A 117 -10.44 14.07 -3.06
C ILE A 117 -8.94 14.17 -2.78
N PRO A 118 -8.05 13.91 -3.76
CA PRO A 118 -6.62 14.08 -3.57
C PRO A 118 -6.24 15.58 -3.53
N PRO A 119 -5.01 15.93 -3.10
CA PRO A 119 -4.50 17.28 -3.21
C PRO A 119 -4.56 17.80 -4.65
N THR A 120 -4.66 19.12 -4.82
CA THR A 120 -4.57 19.76 -6.13
C THR A 120 -3.13 19.74 -6.68
N GLU A 121 -2.95 20.11 -7.93
CA GLU A 121 -1.61 20.18 -8.54
C GLU A 121 -0.78 21.28 -7.87
N GLU A 122 -1.39 22.43 -7.56
CA GLU A 122 -0.77 23.56 -6.87
C GLU A 122 -0.34 23.15 -5.44
N GLU A 123 -1.18 22.42 -4.71
CA GLU A 123 -0.86 21.92 -3.38
C GLU A 123 0.35 20.95 -3.41
N ILE A 124 0.41 20.07 -4.41
CA ILE A 124 1.54 19.15 -4.58
C ILE A 124 2.81 19.90 -5.03
N GLU A 125 2.69 20.90 -5.88
CA GLU A 125 3.82 21.76 -6.25
C GLU A 125 4.35 22.54 -5.04
N GLN A 126 3.46 23.12 -4.23
CA GLN A 126 3.82 23.80 -2.98
C GLN A 126 4.60 22.87 -2.04
N LEU A 127 4.09 21.67 -1.80
CA LEU A 127 4.75 20.65 -0.96
C LEU A 127 6.19 20.38 -1.44
N PHE A 128 6.33 20.05 -2.71
CA PHE A 128 7.63 19.67 -3.26
C PHE A 128 8.59 20.84 -3.43
N ALA A 129 8.10 22.05 -3.67
CA ALA A 129 8.92 23.27 -3.71
C ALA A 129 9.50 23.56 -2.32
N GLY A 130 8.67 23.57 -1.28
CA GLY A 130 9.10 23.76 0.09
C GLY A 130 10.08 22.67 0.57
N TRP A 131 9.76 21.41 0.31
CA TRP A 131 10.64 20.30 0.66
C TRP A 131 12.00 20.37 -0.07
N ARG A 132 12.03 20.81 -1.33
CA ARG A 132 13.27 21.01 -2.08
C ARG A 132 14.13 22.11 -1.48
N GLN A 133 13.53 23.21 -1.01
CA GLN A 133 14.26 24.28 -0.29
C GLN A 133 14.89 23.76 1.00
N GLU A 134 14.18 22.90 1.72
CA GLU A 134 14.70 22.26 2.94
C GLU A 134 15.92 21.38 2.67
N LEU A 135 16.04 20.75 1.49
CA LEU A 135 17.20 19.93 1.15
C LEU A 135 18.53 20.68 1.26
N VAL A 136 18.53 21.97 0.91
CA VAL A 136 19.74 22.81 0.92
C VAL A 136 20.25 23.07 2.33
N THR A 137 19.35 23.13 3.31
CA THR A 137 19.68 23.47 4.69
C THR A 137 19.67 22.24 5.63
N SER A 138 19.28 21.08 5.11
CA SER A 138 19.12 19.88 5.91
C SER A 138 20.45 19.36 6.43
N ARG A 139 20.56 19.17 7.76
CA ARG A 139 21.73 18.55 8.41
C ARG A 139 22.01 17.14 7.90
N LYS A 140 20.97 16.41 7.48
CA LYS A 140 21.05 15.06 6.94
C LYS A 140 20.54 15.05 5.50
N PHE A 141 21.31 15.65 4.60
CA PHE A 141 20.94 15.80 3.20
C PHE A 141 20.50 14.48 2.54
N ALA A 142 21.35 13.44 2.56
CA ALA A 142 21.12 12.22 1.80
C ALA A 142 19.82 11.47 2.20
N PRO A 143 19.50 11.22 3.48
CA PRO A 143 18.22 10.62 3.86
C PRO A 143 17.00 11.45 3.45
N VAL A 144 17.07 12.78 3.61
CA VAL A 144 15.94 13.66 3.25
C VAL A 144 15.75 13.67 1.74
N ALA A 145 16.84 13.79 0.97
CA ALA A 145 16.82 13.72 -0.49
C ALA A 145 16.29 12.39 -1.02
N ARG A 146 16.68 11.25 -0.40
CA ARG A 146 16.12 9.94 -0.72
C ARG A 146 14.61 9.90 -0.48
N ASN A 147 14.15 10.40 0.66
CA ASN A 147 12.74 10.39 1.02
C ASN A 147 11.92 11.29 0.08
N TYR A 148 12.48 12.45 -0.30
CA TYR A 148 11.94 13.32 -1.33
C TYR A 148 11.79 12.58 -2.67
N ALA A 149 12.84 11.90 -3.15
CA ALA A 149 12.81 11.17 -4.41
C ALA A 149 11.73 10.06 -4.41
N VAL A 150 11.59 9.32 -3.30
CA VAL A 150 10.54 8.30 -3.17
C VAL A 150 9.14 8.92 -3.18
N ALA A 151 8.94 10.05 -2.51
CA ALA A 151 7.66 10.75 -2.51
C ALA A 151 7.33 11.29 -3.93
N ARG A 152 8.32 11.81 -4.66
CA ARG A 152 8.17 12.21 -6.08
C ARG A 152 7.71 11.03 -6.93
N LEU A 153 8.34 9.86 -6.82
CA LEU A 153 7.92 8.67 -7.57
C LEU A 153 6.48 8.23 -7.23
N ALA A 154 6.05 8.40 -5.98
CA ALA A 154 4.66 8.13 -5.62
C ALA A 154 3.68 9.12 -6.27
N ALA A 155 4.06 10.40 -6.39
CA ALA A 155 3.25 11.47 -7.00
C ALA A 155 3.29 11.43 -8.54
N ASP A 156 4.43 11.10 -9.14
CA ASP A 156 4.65 11.20 -10.59
C ASP A 156 4.24 9.95 -11.36
N VAL A 157 4.53 8.76 -10.81
CA VAL A 157 4.26 7.46 -11.46
C VAL A 157 3.43 6.50 -10.60
N GLY A 158 2.97 6.96 -9.44
CA GLY A 158 2.03 6.24 -8.61
C GLY A 158 2.56 4.95 -7.97
N LEU A 159 3.86 4.83 -7.68
CA LEU A 159 4.41 3.67 -6.98
C LEU A 159 3.83 3.52 -5.58
N ARG A 160 3.55 2.27 -5.19
CA ARG A 160 3.28 1.97 -3.77
C ARG A 160 4.58 2.06 -2.98
N ILE A 161 4.49 2.52 -1.73
CA ILE A 161 5.69 2.67 -0.89
C ILE A 161 6.51 1.38 -0.74
N ASN A 162 5.84 0.24 -0.66
CA ASN A 162 6.53 -1.05 -0.61
C ASN A 162 7.13 -1.46 -1.95
N GLU A 163 6.55 -1.05 -3.07
CA GLU A 163 7.14 -1.24 -4.39
C GLU A 163 8.41 -0.40 -4.52
N ALA A 164 8.34 0.89 -4.19
CA ALA A 164 9.48 1.80 -4.25
C ALA A 164 10.66 1.32 -3.38
N ARG A 165 10.41 0.97 -2.12
CA ARG A 165 11.47 0.50 -1.21
C ARG A 165 12.14 -0.80 -1.65
N MET A 166 11.47 -1.62 -2.47
CA MET A 166 11.98 -2.91 -2.94
C MET A 166 12.70 -2.84 -4.28
N LEU A 167 12.78 -1.65 -4.88
CA LEU A 167 13.56 -1.45 -6.11
C LEU A 167 15.05 -1.61 -5.85
N ASP A 168 15.70 -2.24 -6.80
CA ASP A 168 17.16 -2.31 -6.93
C ASP A 168 17.64 -1.33 -8.00
N LEU A 169 18.93 -1.05 -8.04
CA LEU A 169 19.53 -0.26 -9.12
C LEU A 169 19.32 -0.93 -10.47
N ASP A 170 19.41 -2.27 -10.51
CA ASP A 170 19.18 -3.09 -11.71
C ASP A 170 17.73 -3.02 -12.23
N ASP A 171 16.80 -2.56 -11.41
CA ASP A 171 15.40 -2.38 -11.83
C ASP A 171 15.18 -1.09 -12.63
N VAL A 172 16.18 -0.19 -12.69
CA VAL A 172 16.11 1.03 -13.49
C VAL A 172 16.58 0.74 -14.90
N ARG A 173 15.66 0.71 -15.84
CA ARG A 173 15.89 0.32 -17.23
C ARG A 173 15.83 1.57 -18.14
N TRP A 174 16.95 2.32 -18.19
CA TRP A 174 17.04 3.56 -18.97
C TRP A 174 16.90 3.35 -20.46
N GLU A 175 17.28 2.19 -20.96
CA GLU A 175 17.21 1.79 -22.37
C GLU A 175 15.79 1.49 -22.86
N LEU A 176 14.79 1.37 -21.95
CA LEU A 176 13.44 1.03 -22.33
C LEU A 176 12.55 2.26 -22.52
N GLY A 177 12.21 2.54 -23.76
CA GLY A 177 11.31 3.64 -24.14
C GLY A 177 11.95 5.03 -24.00
N ARG A 178 11.12 6.07 -24.16
CA ARG A 178 11.59 7.47 -24.22
C ARG A 178 12.14 8.00 -22.89
N PHE A 179 11.57 7.56 -21.77
CA PHE A 179 11.84 8.11 -20.44
C PHE A 179 12.60 7.15 -19.54
N GLY A 180 12.86 5.91 -20.01
CA GLY A 180 13.23 4.80 -19.15
C GLY A 180 12.03 4.18 -18.43
N LYS A 181 12.22 3.00 -17.84
CA LYS A 181 11.19 2.29 -17.08
C LYS A 181 11.75 1.72 -15.79
N LEU A 182 10.88 1.58 -14.79
CA LEU A 182 11.15 0.82 -13.57
C LEU A 182 10.56 -0.59 -13.69
N ASN A 183 11.36 -1.59 -13.42
CA ASN A 183 10.92 -2.97 -13.31
C ASN A 183 10.38 -3.23 -11.90
N VAL A 184 9.08 -3.04 -11.68
CA VAL A 184 8.45 -3.25 -10.37
C VAL A 184 8.14 -4.72 -10.18
N ARG A 185 9.04 -5.45 -9.54
CA ARG A 185 8.94 -6.92 -9.32
C ARG A 185 7.97 -7.31 -8.20
N HIS A 186 7.83 -6.47 -7.19
CA HIS A 186 7.08 -6.74 -5.96
C HIS A 186 5.70 -6.06 -5.93
N GLY A 187 4.95 -6.14 -7.04
CA GLY A 187 3.56 -5.68 -7.08
C GLY A 187 2.65 -6.47 -6.12
N LYS A 188 1.54 -5.85 -5.67
CA LYS A 188 0.56 -6.56 -4.83
C LYS A 188 -0.04 -7.74 -5.61
N GLY A 189 0.29 -8.95 -5.21
CA GLY A 189 -0.27 -10.18 -5.76
C GLY A 189 -1.75 -10.38 -5.39
N SER A 190 -2.45 -11.24 -6.11
CA SER A 190 -3.74 -11.78 -5.70
C SER A 190 -3.54 -13.05 -4.86
N ARG A 191 -4.53 -13.42 -4.04
CA ARG A 191 -4.48 -14.54 -3.08
C ARG A 191 -4.00 -15.90 -3.64
N ARG A 192 -3.91 -16.07 -4.98
CA ARG A 192 -3.49 -17.32 -5.65
C ARG A 192 -2.41 -17.13 -6.71
N ARG A 193 -1.99 -15.88 -6.97
CA ARG A 193 -0.93 -15.55 -7.93
C ARG A 193 0.05 -14.66 -7.22
N GLY A 194 1.30 -15.00 -7.19
CA GLY A 194 2.39 -14.24 -6.56
C GLY A 194 2.45 -12.77 -6.99
N PRO A 195 3.48 -12.01 -6.58
CA PRO A 195 3.62 -10.61 -6.96
C PRO A 195 3.59 -10.46 -8.49
N LYS A 196 2.77 -9.54 -9.01
CA LYS A 196 2.72 -9.24 -10.44
C LYS A 196 3.81 -8.22 -10.76
N ALA A 197 4.82 -8.63 -11.51
CA ALA A 197 5.81 -7.72 -12.06
C ALA A 197 5.19 -6.84 -13.16
N ARG A 198 5.67 -5.60 -13.28
CA ARG A 198 5.29 -4.67 -14.34
C ARG A 198 6.39 -3.65 -14.63
N LEU A 199 6.40 -3.14 -15.86
CA LEU A 199 7.28 -2.04 -16.26
C LEU A 199 6.51 -0.72 -16.13
N VAL A 200 7.04 0.20 -15.32
CA VAL A 200 6.45 1.52 -15.06
C VAL A 200 7.28 2.58 -15.76
N PRO A 201 6.77 3.30 -16.77
CA PRO A 201 7.51 4.36 -17.45
C PRO A 201 7.73 5.54 -16.49
N LEU A 202 8.92 6.16 -16.59
CA LEU A 202 9.34 7.29 -15.75
C LEU A 202 8.79 8.63 -16.30
N ILE A 203 7.48 8.72 -16.45
CA ILE A 203 6.77 9.93 -16.93
C ILE A 203 6.69 11.02 -15.87
N ASN A 204 6.15 12.18 -16.25
CA ASN A 204 5.88 13.33 -15.37
C ASN A 204 7.12 13.91 -14.67
N GLY A 205 8.31 13.75 -15.25
CA GLY A 205 9.57 14.22 -14.67
C GLY A 205 10.19 13.26 -13.66
N ALA A 206 9.62 12.07 -13.49
CA ALA A 206 10.18 11.01 -12.63
C ALA A 206 11.58 10.57 -13.10
N ASP A 207 11.83 10.57 -14.41
CA ASP A 207 13.14 10.32 -15.01
C ASP A 207 14.21 11.29 -14.49
N ARG A 208 13.92 12.59 -14.47
CA ARG A 208 14.83 13.63 -14.00
C ARG A 208 15.06 13.53 -12.49
N SER A 209 13.99 13.34 -11.72
CA SER A 209 14.09 13.20 -10.27
C SER A 209 14.90 11.97 -9.87
N LEU A 210 14.75 10.87 -10.62
CA LEU A 210 15.46 9.63 -10.34
C LEU A 210 16.94 9.71 -10.78
N ARG A 211 17.24 10.33 -11.94
CA ARG A 211 18.62 10.60 -12.35
C ARG A 211 19.36 11.44 -11.33
N TRP A 212 18.77 12.57 -10.95
CA TRP A 212 19.32 13.40 -9.88
C TRP A 212 19.63 12.60 -8.62
N PHE A 213 18.70 11.75 -8.18
CA PHE A 213 18.94 10.95 -6.99
C PHE A 213 20.11 9.97 -7.16
N ILE A 214 20.20 9.29 -8.30
CA ILE A 214 21.25 8.30 -8.58
C ILE A 214 22.62 8.99 -8.75
N GLU A 215 22.66 10.08 -9.48
CA GLU A 215 23.91 10.77 -9.85
C GLU A 215 24.46 11.62 -8.71
N ASP A 216 23.59 12.37 -8.00
CA ASP A 216 24.02 13.40 -7.04
C ASP A 216 23.82 13.00 -5.58
N VAL A 217 22.93 12.04 -5.27
CA VAL A 217 22.57 11.73 -3.88
C VAL A 217 23.04 10.35 -3.44
N LEU A 218 22.89 9.34 -4.30
CA LEU A 218 23.15 7.95 -3.93
C LEU A 218 24.59 7.73 -3.42
N GLY A 219 25.58 8.43 -3.97
CA GLY A 219 26.98 8.38 -3.55
C GLY A 219 27.24 8.82 -2.11
N HIS A 220 26.30 9.54 -1.48
CA HIS A 220 26.39 9.91 -0.06
C HIS A 220 26.01 8.77 0.89
N PHE A 221 25.41 7.70 0.37
CA PHE A 221 25.23 6.48 1.13
C PHE A 221 26.46 5.61 0.86
N ASP A 222 27.05 5.07 1.89
CA ASP A 222 28.14 4.11 1.77
C ASP A 222 27.58 2.78 1.20
N ALA A 223 27.13 2.81 -0.04
CA ALA A 223 26.54 1.71 -0.78
C ALA A 223 27.40 1.39 -1.99
N ASP A 224 27.66 0.11 -2.23
CA ASP A 224 28.30 -0.34 -3.47
C ASP A 224 27.23 -0.41 -4.58
N PRO A 225 27.23 0.53 -5.54
CA PRO A 225 26.24 0.56 -6.60
C PRO A 225 26.47 -0.55 -7.65
N THR A 226 27.64 -1.18 -7.65
CA THR A 226 28.00 -2.24 -8.62
C THR A 226 27.53 -3.61 -8.17
N ARG A 227 27.15 -3.75 -6.89
CA ARG A 227 26.65 -4.99 -6.34
C ARG A 227 25.29 -5.35 -6.94
N HIS A 228 25.16 -6.52 -7.50
CA HIS A 228 23.87 -7.03 -7.96
C HIS A 228 22.84 -7.04 -6.84
N GLY A 229 21.64 -6.49 -7.11
CA GLY A 229 20.58 -6.35 -6.12
C GLY A 229 20.81 -5.23 -5.09
N ALA A 230 21.74 -4.29 -5.36
CA ALA A 230 21.93 -3.11 -4.53
C ALA A 230 20.62 -2.29 -4.45
N PRO A 231 20.16 -1.93 -3.23
CA PRO A 231 18.90 -1.20 -3.09
C PRO A 231 18.99 0.19 -3.74
N LEU A 232 18.00 0.53 -4.56
CA LEU A 232 17.88 1.87 -5.15
C LEU A 232 17.74 2.95 -4.06
N PHE A 233 17.03 2.64 -2.98
CA PHE A 233 16.81 3.54 -1.84
C PHE A 233 17.40 2.95 -0.54
N PRO A 234 18.72 3.07 -0.35
CA PRO A 234 19.41 2.50 0.80
C PRO A 234 19.06 3.21 2.10
N SER A 235 19.24 2.50 3.22
CA SER A 235 19.24 3.04 4.57
C SER A 235 20.64 3.58 4.93
N GLU A 236 20.73 4.47 5.91
CA GLU A 236 22.01 4.82 6.55
C GLU A 236 22.56 3.64 7.38
N ARG A 237 21.72 2.65 7.69
CA ARG A 237 22.13 1.45 8.44
C ARG A 237 22.62 0.38 7.49
N LYS A 238 23.66 -0.32 7.91
CA LYS A 238 24.15 -1.53 7.24
C LYS A 238 23.34 -2.75 7.69
N ALA A 239 23.22 -3.72 6.83
CA ALA A 239 22.76 -5.06 7.19
C ALA A 239 23.84 -5.82 7.97
N ILE A 240 23.49 -6.98 8.55
CA ILE A 240 24.41 -7.77 9.37
C ILE A 240 25.65 -8.20 8.57
N ASP A 241 25.49 -8.42 7.27
CA ASP A 241 26.58 -8.79 6.33
C ASP A 241 27.40 -7.60 5.83
N GLY A 242 27.20 -6.39 6.43
CA GLY A 242 27.86 -5.15 6.02
C GLY A 242 27.31 -4.51 4.75
N SER A 243 26.35 -5.14 4.07
CA SER A 243 25.73 -4.57 2.88
C SER A 243 24.78 -3.42 3.21
N SER A 244 24.42 -2.63 2.21
CA SER A 244 23.43 -1.56 2.37
C SER A 244 22.04 -2.12 2.62
N ALA A 245 21.49 -1.84 3.79
CA ALA A 245 20.11 -2.19 4.10
C ALA A 245 19.13 -1.30 3.32
N ARG A 246 17.93 -1.81 3.04
CA ARG A 246 16.85 -1.02 2.45
C ARG A 246 16.22 -0.10 3.49
N ALA A 247 15.87 1.11 3.09
CA ALA A 247 15.07 1.97 3.94
C ALA A 247 13.68 1.35 4.19
N THR A 248 13.14 1.55 5.39
CA THR A 248 11.82 1.00 5.76
C THR A 248 10.69 1.87 5.24
N ALA A 249 9.51 1.26 5.04
CA ALA A 249 8.32 2.01 4.63
C ALA A 249 7.91 3.09 5.65
N ASP A 250 8.23 2.88 6.93
CA ASP A 250 7.87 3.82 8.01
C ASP A 250 8.75 5.08 7.99
N VAL A 251 10.01 4.97 7.58
CA VAL A 251 10.87 6.14 7.33
C VAL A 251 10.25 7.04 6.28
N PHE A 252 9.81 6.47 5.15
CA PHE A 252 9.18 7.25 4.07
C PHE A 252 7.84 7.86 4.49
N ARG A 253 7.00 7.11 5.23
CA ARG A 253 5.72 7.62 5.74
C ARG A 253 5.92 8.79 6.70
N ARG A 254 6.85 8.65 7.63
CA ARG A 254 7.17 9.69 8.60
C ARG A 254 7.71 10.94 7.93
N SER A 255 8.68 10.79 7.04
CA SER A 255 9.26 11.93 6.33
C SER A 255 8.24 12.67 5.46
N LEU A 256 7.32 11.96 4.80
CA LEU A 256 6.22 12.59 4.07
C LEU A 256 5.26 13.33 5.00
N ALA A 257 4.95 12.77 6.17
CA ALA A 257 4.11 13.44 7.17
C ALA A 257 4.78 14.71 7.69
N GLU A 258 6.07 14.66 8.04
CA GLU A 258 6.87 15.81 8.47
C GLU A 258 6.90 16.90 7.40
N ALA A 259 7.14 16.54 6.14
CA ALA A 259 7.11 17.48 5.02
C ALA A 259 5.71 18.10 4.81
N ALA A 260 4.64 17.32 4.99
CA ALA A 260 3.27 17.83 4.91
C ALA A 260 2.99 18.84 6.01
N THR A 261 3.37 18.55 7.26
CA THR A 261 3.23 19.48 8.39
C THR A 261 3.96 20.80 8.12
N ALA A 262 5.18 20.72 7.56
CA ALA A 262 6.02 21.90 7.32
C ALA A 262 5.58 22.73 6.11
N HIS A 263 5.21 22.09 5.00
CA HIS A 263 5.04 22.76 3.70
C HIS A 263 3.63 22.73 3.14
N LEU A 264 2.74 21.89 3.69
CA LEU A 264 1.34 21.76 3.28
C LEU A 264 0.41 21.52 4.48
N PRO A 265 0.27 22.49 5.41
CA PRO A 265 -0.46 22.30 6.66
C PRO A 265 -1.93 21.89 6.49
N THR A 266 -2.56 22.22 5.37
CA THR A 266 -3.94 21.80 5.05
C THR A 266 -4.12 20.29 4.97
N TRP A 267 -3.00 19.57 4.73
CA TRP A 267 -2.90 18.14 4.63
C TRP A 267 -2.18 17.46 5.80
N ASP A 268 -1.93 18.18 6.87
CA ASP A 268 -1.30 17.61 8.07
C ASP A 268 -2.12 16.41 8.59
N GLY A 269 -1.43 15.34 8.94
CA GLY A 269 -2.04 14.07 9.37
C GLY A 269 -2.86 13.33 8.32
N LYS A 270 -3.08 13.91 7.13
CA LYS A 270 -3.90 13.30 6.05
C LYS A 270 -3.07 12.82 4.87
N LEU A 271 -1.93 13.47 4.60
CA LEU A 271 -1.08 13.13 3.45
C LEU A 271 -0.31 11.83 3.71
N THR A 272 -0.53 10.87 2.85
CA THR A 272 0.14 9.56 2.89
C THR A 272 0.67 9.20 1.51
N PRO A 273 1.63 8.24 1.38
CA PRO A 273 2.07 7.76 0.06
C PRO A 273 0.92 7.25 -0.80
N HIS A 274 -0.15 6.76 -0.17
CA HIS A 274 -1.35 6.32 -0.88
C HIS A 274 -2.15 7.48 -1.47
N VAL A 275 -2.20 8.61 -0.76
CA VAL A 275 -2.82 9.85 -1.25
C VAL A 275 -2.04 10.42 -2.44
N LEU A 276 -0.70 10.42 -2.40
CA LEU A 276 0.12 10.81 -3.56
C LEU A 276 -0.14 9.92 -4.78
N ARG A 277 -0.32 8.63 -4.58
CA ARG A 277 -0.70 7.73 -5.66
C ARG A 277 -2.12 7.99 -6.19
N HIS A 278 -3.07 8.38 -5.34
CA HIS A 278 -4.39 8.85 -5.77
C HIS A 278 -4.26 10.12 -6.63
N PHE A 279 -3.47 11.08 -6.17
CA PHE A 279 -3.15 12.28 -6.94
C PHE A 279 -2.60 11.92 -8.33
N CYS A 280 -1.60 11.04 -8.41
CA CYS A 280 -1.07 10.57 -9.69
C CYS A 280 -2.16 10.03 -10.62
N ALA A 281 -3.03 9.15 -10.11
CA ALA A 281 -4.10 8.56 -10.90
C ALA A 281 -5.08 9.61 -11.43
N SER A 282 -5.49 10.55 -10.56
CA SER A 282 -6.43 11.62 -10.92
C SER A 282 -5.82 12.58 -11.93
N ARG A 283 -4.56 12.99 -11.73
CA ARG A 283 -3.83 13.86 -12.67
C ARG A 283 -3.71 13.22 -14.06
N LEU A 284 -3.33 11.95 -14.14
CA LEU A 284 -3.19 11.23 -15.40
C LEU A 284 -4.54 11.10 -16.14
N TYR A 285 -5.61 10.87 -15.38
CA TYR A 285 -6.95 10.79 -15.95
C TYR A 285 -7.43 12.13 -16.49
N LEU A 286 -7.25 13.22 -15.72
CA LEU A 286 -7.58 14.58 -16.15
C LEU A 286 -6.72 15.03 -17.37
N ALA A 287 -5.48 14.55 -17.46
CA ALA A 287 -4.64 14.74 -18.65
C ALA A 287 -5.04 13.86 -19.85
N GLY A 288 -6.16 13.13 -19.77
CA GLY A 288 -6.71 12.36 -20.89
C GLY A 288 -6.14 10.94 -21.04
N MET A 289 -5.35 10.46 -20.08
CA MET A 289 -4.86 9.08 -20.14
C MET A 289 -6.01 8.08 -19.95
N ASN A 290 -6.08 7.08 -20.83
CA ASN A 290 -7.10 6.03 -20.76
C ASN A 290 -7.05 5.27 -19.42
N LEU A 291 -8.22 4.95 -18.87
CA LEU A 291 -8.37 4.27 -17.58
C LEU A 291 -7.63 2.93 -17.51
N PHE A 292 -7.61 2.16 -18.59
CA PHE A 292 -6.88 0.89 -18.65
C PHE A 292 -5.37 1.09 -18.63
N ALA A 293 -4.86 2.16 -19.29
CA ALA A 293 -3.45 2.51 -19.23
C ALA A 293 -3.04 2.93 -17.81
N ILE A 294 -3.88 3.70 -17.11
CA ILE A 294 -3.68 4.05 -15.69
C ILE A 294 -3.72 2.81 -14.82
N GLN A 295 -4.65 1.90 -15.06
CA GLN A 295 -4.75 0.62 -14.34
C GLN A 295 -3.47 -0.21 -14.49
N GLU A 296 -2.95 -0.33 -15.69
CA GLU A 296 -1.72 -1.07 -15.98
C GLU A 296 -0.50 -0.41 -15.32
N LEU A 297 -0.35 0.90 -15.48
CA LEU A 297 0.70 1.70 -14.85
C LEU A 297 0.71 1.51 -13.33
N LEU A 298 -0.46 1.60 -12.70
CA LEU A 298 -0.60 1.44 -11.26
C LEU A 298 -0.55 -0.04 -10.80
N GLY A 299 -0.76 -1.00 -11.68
CA GLY A 299 -0.83 -2.42 -11.33
C GLY A 299 -2.03 -2.74 -10.45
N HIS A 300 -3.22 -2.28 -10.83
CA HIS A 300 -4.48 -2.67 -10.21
C HIS A 300 -5.03 -3.93 -10.87
N ALA A 301 -5.38 -4.93 -10.04
CA ALA A 301 -5.97 -6.18 -10.55
C ALA A 301 -7.39 -5.99 -11.10
N TRP A 302 -8.10 -4.94 -10.64
CA TRP A 302 -9.50 -4.66 -10.99
C TRP A 302 -9.69 -3.20 -11.35
N THR A 303 -10.40 -2.94 -12.45
CA THR A 303 -10.73 -1.59 -12.94
C THR A 303 -11.48 -0.76 -11.89
N GLY A 304 -12.38 -1.37 -11.14
CA GLY A 304 -13.07 -0.74 -10.02
C GLY A 304 -12.16 -0.20 -8.92
N THR A 305 -10.93 -0.75 -8.78
CA THR A 305 -9.93 -0.18 -7.90
C THR A 305 -9.39 1.14 -8.46
N THR A 306 -9.12 1.21 -9.75
CA THR A 306 -8.65 2.44 -10.40
C THR A 306 -9.74 3.51 -10.40
N ALA A 307 -10.99 3.15 -10.68
CA ALA A 307 -12.13 4.08 -10.68
C ALA A 307 -12.33 4.78 -9.32
N ARG A 308 -12.00 4.11 -8.20
CA ARG A 308 -12.05 4.73 -6.86
C ARG A 308 -11.00 5.82 -6.63
N TYR A 309 -9.94 5.86 -7.43
CA TYR A 309 -8.86 6.85 -7.34
C TYR A 309 -9.12 8.07 -8.21
N ILE A 310 -10.12 8.01 -9.07
CA ILE A 310 -10.41 9.09 -10.01
C ILE A 310 -11.59 9.87 -9.48
N HIS A 311 -11.31 11.10 -9.06
CA HIS A 311 -12.35 12.07 -8.77
C HIS A 311 -12.76 12.72 -10.09
N VAL A 312 -13.94 12.38 -10.57
CA VAL A 312 -14.52 12.95 -11.79
C VAL A 312 -15.38 14.14 -11.38
N HIS A 313 -14.99 15.35 -11.76
CA HIS A 313 -15.86 16.52 -11.67
C HIS A 313 -17.08 16.32 -12.59
N ALA A 314 -18.22 16.87 -12.21
CA ALA A 314 -19.46 16.76 -13.00
C ALA A 314 -19.29 17.29 -14.44
N SER A 315 -18.45 18.32 -14.64
CA SER A 315 -18.10 18.88 -15.95
C SER A 315 -17.30 17.91 -16.83
N HIS A 316 -16.62 16.94 -16.26
CA HIS A 316 -15.73 16.04 -16.99
C HIS A 316 -16.46 15.18 -18.03
N VAL A 317 -17.73 14.85 -17.81
CA VAL A 317 -18.55 14.09 -18.77
C VAL A 317 -18.79 14.92 -20.02
N GLU A 318 -19.13 16.20 -19.85
CA GLU A 318 -19.33 17.16 -20.94
C GLU A 318 -18.01 17.45 -21.68
N ASP A 319 -16.95 17.72 -20.94
CA ASP A 319 -15.60 17.98 -21.49
C ASP A 319 -15.09 16.77 -22.28
N ALA A 320 -15.27 15.55 -21.78
CA ALA A 320 -14.89 14.32 -22.47
C ALA A 320 -15.70 14.09 -23.75
N TRP A 321 -16.98 14.47 -23.75
CA TRP A 321 -17.81 14.41 -24.95
C TRP A 321 -17.35 15.42 -26.00
N VAL A 322 -17.12 16.69 -25.61
CA VAL A 322 -16.60 17.75 -26.51
C VAL A 322 -15.27 17.34 -27.12
N ALA A 323 -14.31 16.93 -26.30
CA ALA A 323 -13.01 16.44 -26.76
C ALA A 323 -13.11 15.18 -27.65
N GLY A 324 -14.16 14.36 -27.45
CA GLY A 324 -14.48 13.23 -28.32
C GLY A 324 -14.96 13.67 -29.69
N GLN A 325 -15.80 14.69 -29.74
CA GLN A 325 -16.33 15.27 -30.99
C GLN A 325 -15.22 15.97 -31.81
N GLU A 326 -14.34 16.74 -31.14
CA GLU A 326 -13.19 17.38 -31.80
C GLU A 326 -12.25 16.37 -32.44
N ARG A 327 -11.94 15.26 -31.74
CA ARG A 327 -11.13 14.18 -32.32
C ARG A 327 -11.82 13.48 -33.48
N ALA A 328 -13.13 13.35 -33.46
CA ALA A 328 -13.91 12.76 -34.55
C ALA A 328 -13.88 13.70 -35.78
N SER A 329 -14.16 14.99 -35.63
CA SER A 329 -14.13 15.98 -36.71
C SER A 329 -12.75 16.08 -37.37
N THR A 330 -11.67 16.16 -36.60
CA THR A 330 -10.29 16.20 -37.14
C THR A 330 -9.94 14.93 -37.94
N ARG A 331 -10.54 13.80 -37.59
CA ARG A 331 -10.34 12.53 -38.30
C ARG A 331 -11.09 12.48 -39.64
N TRP A 332 -12.24 13.17 -39.74
CA TRP A 332 -13.00 13.29 -40.97
C TRP A 332 -12.41 14.33 -41.93
N GLU A 333 -11.88 15.43 -41.41
CA GLU A 333 -11.20 16.45 -42.21
C GLU A 333 -9.89 15.96 -42.87
N GLY A 334 -9.23 14.95 -42.28
CA GLY A 334 -8.06 14.32 -42.87
C GLY A 334 -8.36 13.24 -43.92
N LEU A 335 -9.63 12.99 -44.24
CA LEU A 335 -10.11 12.03 -45.25
C LEU A 335 -10.70 12.70 -46.48
N THR A 336 -10.83 14.02 -46.49
CA THR A 336 -11.18 14.84 -47.64
C THR A 336 -9.94 15.55 -48.19
#